data_07475f18c191557fd7a95424de36cb64
#
_entry.id   07475f18c191557fd7a95424de36cb64
#
_cell.length_a   1.000
_cell.length_b   1.000
_cell.length_c   1.000
_cell.angle_alpha   90.00
_cell.angle_beta   90.00
_cell.angle_gamma   90.00
#
_symmetry.space_group_name_H-M   'P 1'
#
loop_
_entity.id
_entity.type
_entity.pdbx_description
1 polymer ?
#
loop_
_entity_poly.entity_id
_entity_poly.type
_entity_poly.pdbx_seq_one_letter_code
_entity_poly.pdbx_strand_id
1 'polypeptide(L)'
;MGTSMRHVREIFLAAALMAPFAVSAQDRQSDPKAFSLRERIPQEQWIRVRNLNGAVHVRAATGDQVEVTATRTWRRGDPKSVRIESRKSSDGSILVCALWTEDTVCTEDRYSNNDRGRRNRDDDNRNDVAVDFEIRVPKGVKVGVWTVNGAATVDGVTSEVRASTVNGSVEATSAGGPVQASTVNGSVHAKMGRLDGDQDLSFSSVNGSVVAEFTGDIDADIDLSTVNGSFQTDWPVTITGRIDPRHLRATLGKGGRRIHLSTVNGNVELRKR
;
A
#
# COMPACT_ATOMS: atom_id res chain seq x y z
N MET A 1 -47.36 -58.90 57.33
CA MET A 1 -46.39 -57.96 57.82
C MET A 1 -45.13 -58.13 57.01
N GLY A 2 -44.90 -57.31 56.01
CA GLY A 2 -43.78 -57.41 55.11
C GLY A 2 -43.41 -56.02 54.59
N THR A 3 -42.36 -55.48 55.12
CA THR A 3 -41.84 -54.15 54.87
C THR A 3 -40.99 -54.17 53.58
N SER A 4 -41.42 -53.45 52.56
CA SER A 4 -40.73 -53.28 51.31
C SER A 4 -39.66 -52.18 51.39
N MET A 5 -38.39 -52.54 51.23
CA MET A 5 -37.26 -51.62 51.10
C MET A 5 -37.12 -51.18 49.67
N ARG A 6 -37.35 -49.87 49.38
CA ARG A 6 -37.06 -49.21 48.11
C ARG A 6 -35.58 -48.77 48.05
N HIS A 7 -34.84 -49.33 47.14
CA HIS A 7 -33.48 -48.87 46.81
C HIS A 7 -33.57 -47.60 45.96
N VAL A 8 -33.10 -46.48 46.48
CA VAL A 8 -32.84 -45.24 45.76
C VAL A 8 -31.46 -45.37 45.10
N ARG A 9 -31.43 -45.41 43.75
CA ARG A 9 -30.19 -45.31 43.00
C ARG A 9 -29.84 -43.84 42.84
N GLU A 10 -28.78 -43.41 43.49
CA GLU A 10 -28.16 -42.11 43.25
C GLU A 10 -27.41 -42.16 41.91
N ILE A 11 -27.82 -41.30 40.96
CA ILE A 11 -27.14 -41.08 39.69
C ILE A 11 -26.14 -39.94 39.90
N PHE A 12 -24.85 -40.27 39.99
CA PHE A 12 -23.77 -39.28 39.99
C PHE A 12 -23.63 -38.73 38.57
N LEU A 13 -24.06 -37.49 38.35
CA LEU A 13 -23.81 -36.75 37.15
C LEU A 13 -22.39 -36.19 37.19
N ALA A 14 -21.43 -36.81 36.48
CA ALA A 14 -20.10 -36.29 36.33
C ALA A 14 -20.14 -35.12 35.35
N ALA A 15 -20.09 -33.88 35.84
CA ALA A 15 -19.91 -32.68 35.04
C ALA A 15 -18.45 -32.62 34.57
N ALA A 16 -18.21 -32.98 33.32
CA ALA A 16 -16.91 -32.74 32.67
C ALA A 16 -16.73 -31.25 32.46
N LEU A 17 -15.88 -30.61 33.26
CA LEU A 17 -15.38 -29.25 33.01
C LEU A 17 -14.53 -29.27 31.73
N MET A 18 -15.10 -28.83 30.62
CA MET A 18 -14.33 -28.44 29.44
C MET A 18 -13.63 -27.12 29.73
N ALA A 19 -12.37 -27.18 30.07
CA ALA A 19 -11.52 -25.98 30.07
C ALA A 19 -11.40 -25.45 28.63
N PRO A 20 -11.66 -24.17 28.40
CA PRO A 20 -11.40 -23.59 27.08
C PRO A 20 -9.90 -23.66 26.82
N PHE A 21 -9.49 -24.34 25.75
CA PHE A 21 -8.15 -24.21 25.22
C PHE A 21 -7.98 -22.76 24.76
N ALA A 22 -7.37 -21.94 25.59
CA ALA A 22 -6.87 -20.64 25.15
C ALA A 22 -5.76 -20.92 24.13
N VAL A 23 -6.07 -20.80 22.84
CA VAL A 23 -5.07 -20.67 21.78
C VAL A 23 -4.37 -19.37 22.09
N SER A 24 -3.18 -19.44 22.68
CA SER A 24 -2.31 -18.28 22.83
C SER A 24 -1.92 -17.84 21.43
N ALA A 25 -2.56 -16.78 20.95
CA ALA A 25 -2.04 -16.01 19.85
C ALA A 25 -0.62 -15.61 20.27
N GLN A 26 0.40 -16.16 19.62
CA GLN A 26 1.79 -15.76 19.89
C GLN A 26 1.86 -14.29 19.53
N ASP A 27 1.95 -13.43 20.54
CA ASP A 27 2.00 -11.99 20.36
C ASP A 27 3.21 -11.65 19.50
N ARG A 28 2.99 -10.82 18.46
CA ARG A 28 4.06 -10.24 17.67
C ARG A 28 4.92 -9.36 18.59
N GLN A 29 6.21 -9.58 18.56
CA GLN A 29 7.16 -8.68 19.17
C GLN A 29 7.30 -7.43 18.28
N SER A 30 7.61 -6.29 18.88
CA SER A 30 7.78 -5.04 18.14
C SER A 30 8.95 -4.21 18.66
N ASP A 31 9.63 -3.54 17.74
CA ASP A 31 10.61 -2.50 18.00
C ASP A 31 10.09 -1.20 17.33
N PRO A 32 9.38 -0.35 18.10
CA PRO A 32 8.70 0.84 17.55
C PRO A 32 9.64 1.98 17.17
N LYS A 33 10.93 1.87 17.46
CA LYS A 33 11.96 2.87 17.14
C LYS A 33 13.13 2.26 16.38
N ALA A 34 12.85 1.27 15.55
CA ALA A 34 13.87 0.62 14.74
C ALA A 34 14.64 1.62 13.85
N PHE A 35 13.99 2.71 13.46
CA PHE A 35 14.59 3.80 12.70
C PHE A 35 13.82 5.11 12.92
N SER A 36 14.55 6.22 12.94
CA SER A 36 13.96 7.57 12.97
C SER A 36 14.86 8.54 12.21
N LEU A 37 14.24 9.34 11.34
CA LEU A 37 14.90 10.37 10.54
C LEU A 37 14.05 11.64 10.59
N ARG A 38 14.73 12.79 10.77
CA ARG A 38 14.15 14.13 10.60
C ARG A 38 15.08 14.96 9.76
N GLU A 39 14.62 15.40 8.61
CA GLU A 39 15.43 16.14 7.65
C GLU A 39 14.60 17.16 6.88
N ARG A 40 15.22 18.26 6.49
CA ARG A 40 14.65 19.17 5.50
C ARG A 40 14.98 18.69 4.11
N ILE A 41 13.93 18.51 3.32
CA ILE A 41 14.03 18.24 1.88
C ILE A 41 13.58 19.50 1.15
N PRO A 42 14.35 19.99 0.17
CA PRO A 42 13.93 21.13 -0.63
C PRO A 42 12.59 20.85 -1.35
N GLN A 43 11.85 21.90 -1.68
CA GLN A 43 10.65 21.76 -2.50
C GLN A 43 10.99 21.12 -3.84
N GLU A 44 10.04 20.37 -4.40
CA GLU A 44 10.18 19.60 -5.65
C GLU A 44 11.19 18.44 -5.59
N GLN A 45 11.85 18.22 -4.45
CA GLN A 45 12.69 17.06 -4.23
C GLN A 45 11.92 15.91 -3.55
N TRP A 46 12.53 14.72 -3.53
CA TRP A 46 11.86 13.48 -3.18
C TRP A 46 12.20 12.97 -1.78
N ILE A 47 11.18 12.47 -1.07
CA ILE A 47 11.35 11.39 -0.10
C ILE A 47 10.92 10.08 -0.76
N ARG A 48 11.81 9.10 -0.82
CA ARG A 48 11.53 7.77 -1.36
C ARG A 48 11.73 6.71 -0.29
N VAL A 49 10.80 5.76 -0.21
CA VAL A 49 10.88 4.61 0.69
C VAL A 49 10.75 3.32 -0.10
N ARG A 50 11.70 2.42 0.13
CA ARG A 50 11.74 1.07 -0.47
C ARG A 50 11.65 0.03 0.63
N ASN A 51 10.63 -0.79 0.56
CA ASN A 51 10.34 -1.82 1.55
C ASN A 51 10.10 -3.18 0.88
N LEU A 52 10.26 -4.28 1.62
CA LEU A 52 9.91 -5.62 1.17
C LEU A 52 8.66 -6.15 1.88
N ASN A 53 8.66 -6.11 3.21
CA ASN A 53 7.56 -6.59 4.04
C ASN A 53 7.14 -5.50 5.01
N GLY A 54 5.87 -5.17 5.03
CA GLY A 54 5.25 -4.19 5.90
C GLY A 54 4.60 -3.05 5.13
N ALA A 55 3.75 -2.31 5.79
CA ALA A 55 3.01 -1.20 5.24
C ALA A 55 3.86 0.09 5.21
N VAL A 56 3.49 0.99 4.32
CA VAL A 56 4.06 2.34 4.26
C VAL A 56 2.94 3.35 4.29
N HIS A 57 2.90 4.14 5.36
CA HIS A 57 1.90 5.18 5.57
C HIS A 57 2.55 6.56 5.46
N VAL A 58 2.05 7.37 4.56
CA VAL A 58 2.49 8.75 4.36
C VAL A 58 1.36 9.69 4.69
N ARG A 59 1.65 10.74 5.43
CA ARG A 59 0.70 11.81 5.75
C ARG A 59 1.34 13.17 5.56
N ALA A 60 0.50 14.17 5.30
CA ALA A 60 0.95 15.54 5.27
C ALA A 60 1.49 15.97 6.65
N ALA A 61 2.61 16.69 6.68
CA ALA A 61 3.16 17.30 7.86
C ALA A 61 2.68 18.75 8.01
N THR A 62 2.59 19.23 9.25
CA THR A 62 2.35 20.65 9.53
C THR A 62 3.64 21.48 9.60
N GLY A 63 4.80 20.82 9.76
CA GLY A 63 6.12 21.42 9.82
C GLY A 63 6.84 21.49 8.48
N ASP A 64 8.12 21.87 8.50
CA ASP A 64 8.99 22.03 7.33
C ASP A 64 10.01 20.88 7.18
N GLN A 65 9.95 19.87 8.03
CA GLN A 65 10.82 18.71 8.00
C GLN A 65 10.04 17.46 7.64
N VAL A 66 10.68 16.61 6.84
CA VAL A 66 10.22 15.23 6.66
C VAL A 66 10.59 14.44 7.92
N GLU A 67 9.62 13.72 8.44
CA GLU A 67 9.82 12.78 9.54
C GLU A 67 9.54 11.38 9.03
N VAL A 68 10.48 10.47 9.23
CA VAL A 68 10.33 9.04 8.92
C VAL A 68 10.56 8.25 10.19
N THR A 69 9.61 7.42 10.56
CA THR A 69 9.78 6.43 11.62
C THR A 69 9.52 5.05 11.08
N ALA A 70 10.23 4.05 11.57
CA ALA A 70 9.99 2.67 11.22
C ALA A 70 9.86 1.80 12.46
N THR A 71 8.87 0.92 12.42
CA THR A 71 8.61 -0.09 13.44
C THR A 71 8.90 -1.47 12.84
N ARG A 72 9.74 -2.26 13.51
CA ARG A 72 9.91 -3.68 13.18
C ARG A 72 8.92 -4.52 13.98
N THR A 73 8.32 -5.50 13.33
CA THR A 73 7.47 -6.49 13.98
C THR A 73 7.86 -7.89 13.53
N TRP A 74 7.86 -8.86 14.45
CA TRP A 74 8.23 -10.26 14.15
C TRP A 74 7.59 -11.22 15.16
N ARG A 75 7.56 -12.51 14.84
CA ARG A 75 7.17 -13.58 15.76
C ARG A 75 8.34 -14.53 16.03
N ARG A 76 9.03 -14.96 14.99
CA ARG A 76 10.11 -15.96 15.04
C ARG A 76 11.41 -15.49 14.40
N GLY A 77 11.31 -14.53 13.45
CA GLY A 77 12.46 -13.98 12.75
C GLY A 77 13.41 -13.21 13.65
N ASP A 78 14.62 -12.97 13.18
CA ASP A 78 15.58 -12.10 13.84
C ASP A 78 15.41 -10.65 13.34
N PRO A 79 14.94 -9.72 14.18
CA PRO A 79 14.75 -8.32 13.76
C PRO A 79 16.06 -7.64 13.36
N LYS A 80 17.21 -8.12 13.83
CA LYS A 80 18.53 -7.59 13.48
C LYS A 80 18.97 -7.96 12.07
N SER A 81 18.33 -8.98 11.45
CA SER A 81 18.58 -9.35 10.06
C SER A 81 18.12 -8.29 9.07
N VAL A 82 17.21 -7.38 9.47
CA VAL A 82 16.71 -6.31 8.61
C VAL A 82 17.32 -4.98 9.04
N ARG A 83 18.12 -4.37 8.17
CA ARG A 83 18.71 -3.05 8.38
C ARG A 83 17.86 -1.99 7.69
N ILE A 84 17.85 -0.79 8.27
CA ILE A 84 17.17 0.37 7.68
C ILE A 84 18.21 1.46 7.48
N GLU A 85 18.39 1.89 6.25
CA GLU A 85 19.39 2.87 5.87
C GLU A 85 18.76 4.05 5.14
N SER A 86 19.31 5.23 5.33
CA SER A 86 18.94 6.43 4.56
C SER A 86 20.14 6.95 3.79
N ARG A 87 19.86 7.46 2.58
CA ARG A 87 20.86 8.10 1.72
C ARG A 87 20.30 9.42 1.21
N LYS A 88 21.12 10.45 1.27
CA LYS A 88 20.80 11.78 0.75
C LYS A 88 21.54 11.99 -0.57
N SER A 89 20.79 12.35 -1.60
CA SER A 89 21.33 12.65 -2.93
C SER A 89 21.82 14.11 -3.00
N SER A 90 22.59 14.43 -4.01
CA SER A 90 23.16 15.79 -4.19
C SER A 90 22.11 16.87 -4.40
N ASP A 91 20.94 16.53 -4.92
CA ASP A 91 19.78 17.42 -5.09
C ASP A 91 18.97 17.63 -3.79
N GLY A 92 19.36 16.97 -2.70
CA GLY A 92 18.68 17.00 -1.41
C GLY A 92 17.56 16.00 -1.26
N SER A 93 17.27 15.17 -2.28
CA SER A 93 16.36 14.03 -2.16
C SER A 93 16.87 13.01 -1.15
N ILE A 94 15.95 12.30 -0.49
CA ILE A 94 16.29 11.26 0.48
C ILE A 94 15.66 9.94 0.06
N LEU A 95 16.47 8.88 0.08
CA LEU A 95 16.06 7.51 -0.10
C LEU A 95 16.20 6.76 1.22
N VAL A 96 15.13 6.10 1.68
CA VAL A 96 15.14 5.21 2.85
C VAL A 96 14.86 3.79 2.38
N CYS A 97 15.70 2.85 2.77
CA CYS A 97 15.65 1.46 2.36
C CYS A 97 15.58 0.53 3.58
N ALA A 98 14.64 -0.40 3.58
CA ALA A 98 14.72 -1.58 4.45
C ALA A 98 15.45 -2.70 3.69
N LEU A 99 16.53 -3.25 4.25
CA LEU A 99 17.45 -4.17 3.62
C LEU A 99 17.39 -5.52 4.34
N TRP A 100 16.93 -6.57 3.65
CA TRP A 100 16.77 -7.92 4.21
C TRP A 100 18.01 -8.79 4.08
N THR A 101 18.90 -8.48 3.14
CA THR A 101 20.18 -9.19 2.94
C THR A 101 21.32 -8.18 2.77
N GLU A 102 22.55 -8.63 2.96
CA GLU A 102 23.73 -7.79 2.73
C GLU A 102 23.87 -7.38 1.26
N ASP A 103 23.42 -8.27 0.35
CA ASP A 103 23.47 -8.05 -1.09
C ASP A 103 22.24 -7.31 -1.66
N THR A 104 21.35 -6.79 -0.79
CA THR A 104 20.21 -6.02 -1.25
C THR A 104 20.66 -4.74 -1.95
N VAL A 105 20.33 -4.61 -3.23
CA VAL A 105 20.53 -3.38 -3.98
C VAL A 105 19.28 -2.51 -3.84
N CYS A 106 19.46 -1.34 -3.26
CA CYS A 106 18.39 -0.35 -3.11
C CYS A 106 18.85 1.00 -3.68
N THR A 107 18.21 1.42 -4.75
CA THR A 107 18.43 2.71 -5.40
C THR A 107 17.10 3.43 -5.60
N GLU A 108 17.11 4.61 -6.15
CA GLU A 108 15.89 5.38 -6.45
C GLU A 108 14.94 4.63 -7.37
N ASP A 109 15.47 3.86 -8.33
CA ASP A 109 14.69 3.17 -9.36
C ASP A 109 14.64 1.66 -9.20
N ARG A 110 15.52 1.09 -8.38
CA ARG A 110 15.69 -0.36 -8.28
C ARG A 110 15.72 -0.82 -6.84
N TYR A 111 14.98 -1.89 -6.58
CA TYR A 111 15.10 -2.69 -5.38
C TYR A 111 15.22 -4.16 -5.77
N SER A 112 16.30 -4.83 -5.38
CA SER A 112 16.47 -6.25 -5.64
C SER A 112 17.28 -6.93 -4.55
N ASN A 113 16.79 -8.06 -4.08
CA ASN A 113 17.54 -8.98 -3.22
C ASN A 113 18.31 -9.93 -4.12
N ASN A 114 19.64 -9.79 -4.21
CA ASN A 114 20.50 -10.69 -4.95
C ASN A 114 20.91 -11.86 -4.05
N ASP A 115 20.00 -12.79 -3.84
CA ASP A 115 20.28 -14.03 -3.13
C ASP A 115 21.00 -15.04 -4.06
N ARG A 116 22.22 -14.71 -4.47
CA ARG A 116 23.01 -15.56 -5.39
C ARG A 116 23.80 -16.68 -4.70
N GLY A 117 23.69 -16.87 -3.39
CA GLY A 117 24.62 -17.76 -2.68
C GLY A 117 24.07 -18.69 -1.60
N ARG A 118 22.91 -18.46 -1.05
CA ARG A 118 22.39 -19.28 0.05
C ARG A 118 21.24 -20.19 -0.39
N ARG A 119 21.58 -21.33 -1.01
CA ARG A 119 20.66 -22.45 -1.19
C ARG A 119 20.48 -23.29 0.09
N ASN A 120 20.50 -22.70 1.26
CA ASN A 120 19.98 -23.36 2.46
C ASN A 120 18.50 -23.01 2.56
N ARG A 121 17.68 -23.82 1.89
CA ARG A 121 16.20 -23.68 1.80
C ARG A 121 15.47 -23.70 3.14
N ASP A 122 16.14 -24.01 4.23
CA ASP A 122 15.50 -24.24 5.52
C ASP A 122 15.47 -22.98 6.45
N ASP A 123 16.37 -22.00 6.25
CA ASP A 123 16.43 -20.81 7.11
C ASP A 123 15.69 -19.60 6.53
N ASP A 124 15.63 -19.42 5.20
CA ASP A 124 14.98 -18.26 4.57
C ASP A 124 13.45 -18.23 4.73
N ASN A 125 12.84 -19.39 4.98
CA ASN A 125 11.38 -19.50 5.10
C ASN A 125 10.86 -19.14 6.50
N ARG A 126 11.73 -18.69 7.42
CA ARG A 126 11.37 -18.37 8.81
C ARG A 126 11.49 -16.89 9.18
N ASN A 127 12.00 -16.05 8.29
CA ASN A 127 12.12 -14.63 8.59
C ASN A 127 10.78 -13.91 8.32
N ASP A 128 9.99 -13.80 9.37
CA ASP A 128 8.68 -13.14 9.36
C ASP A 128 8.76 -11.67 9.82
N VAL A 129 9.94 -11.07 9.77
CA VAL A 129 10.13 -9.66 10.11
C VAL A 129 9.35 -8.80 9.11
N ALA A 130 8.60 -7.84 9.61
CA ALA A 130 8.00 -6.78 8.82
C ALA A 130 8.48 -5.42 9.34
N VAL A 131 8.58 -4.45 8.44
CA VAL A 131 8.95 -3.06 8.74
C VAL A 131 7.83 -2.16 8.28
N ASP A 132 7.13 -1.57 9.21
CA ASP A 132 6.09 -0.59 8.93
C ASP A 132 6.67 0.82 9.01
N PHE A 133 6.46 1.63 7.96
CA PHE A 133 6.94 3.00 7.89
C PHE A 133 5.79 4.00 8.08
N GLU A 134 6.01 4.98 8.96
CA GLU A 134 5.19 6.17 9.10
C GLU A 134 6.00 7.38 8.65
N ILE A 135 5.48 8.13 7.69
CA ILE A 135 6.19 9.25 7.06
C ILE A 135 5.30 10.49 7.12
N ARG A 136 5.86 11.59 7.60
CA ARG A 136 5.21 12.90 7.54
C ARG A 136 5.94 13.78 6.57
N VAL A 137 5.21 14.34 5.62
CA VAL A 137 5.79 15.04 4.46
C VAL A 137 5.30 16.49 4.41
N PRO A 138 6.21 17.47 4.44
CA PRO A 138 5.87 18.88 4.27
C PRO A 138 5.29 19.17 2.88
N LYS A 139 4.58 20.29 2.79
CA LYS A 139 4.11 20.81 1.50
C LYS A 139 5.28 21.02 0.54
N GLY A 140 5.10 20.63 -0.74
CA GLY A 140 6.09 20.82 -1.80
C GLY A 140 7.10 19.67 -1.95
N VAL A 141 7.17 18.72 -1.03
CA VAL A 141 8.06 17.55 -1.14
C VAL A 141 7.34 16.42 -1.86
N LYS A 142 7.99 15.83 -2.86
CA LYS A 142 7.48 14.70 -3.65
C LYS A 142 7.66 13.39 -2.91
N VAL A 143 6.73 12.45 -3.11
CA VAL A 143 6.68 11.18 -2.38
C VAL A 143 6.81 10.00 -3.32
N GLY A 144 7.78 9.12 -3.05
CA GLY A 144 7.92 7.82 -3.71
C GLY A 144 7.82 6.67 -2.70
N VAL A 145 6.83 5.80 -2.83
CA VAL A 145 6.64 4.63 -1.99
C VAL A 145 6.66 3.37 -2.83
N TRP A 146 7.45 2.40 -2.41
CA TRP A 146 7.46 1.07 -2.99
C TRP A 146 7.58 0.02 -1.89
N THR A 147 6.68 -0.96 -1.90
CA THR A 147 6.74 -2.13 -1.02
C THR A 147 6.40 -3.38 -1.82
N VAL A 148 6.71 -4.58 -1.32
CA VAL A 148 6.28 -5.84 -1.96
C VAL A 148 5.08 -6.41 -1.24
N ASN A 149 5.19 -6.62 0.07
CA ASN A 149 4.14 -7.24 0.86
C ASN A 149 3.65 -6.23 1.91
N GLY A 150 2.65 -5.47 1.57
CA GLY A 150 2.05 -4.48 2.45
C GLY A 150 1.26 -3.43 1.67
N ALA A 151 0.44 -2.70 2.37
CA ALA A 151 -0.30 -1.58 1.79
C ALA A 151 0.59 -0.34 1.66
N ALA A 152 0.33 0.47 0.65
CA ALA A 152 0.90 1.80 0.50
C ALA A 152 -0.22 2.84 0.62
N THR A 153 -0.17 3.65 1.67
CA THR A 153 -1.18 4.70 1.91
C THR A 153 -0.51 6.05 1.90
N VAL A 154 -1.02 6.97 1.09
CA VAL A 154 -0.55 8.37 1.03
C VAL A 154 -1.75 9.28 1.22
N ASP A 155 -1.71 10.13 2.25
CA ASP A 155 -2.82 10.98 2.62
C ASP A 155 -2.42 12.46 2.72
N GLY A 156 -3.17 13.30 1.96
CA GLY A 156 -3.10 14.77 2.05
C GLY A 156 -1.84 15.42 1.48
N VAL A 157 -1.00 14.68 0.74
CA VAL A 157 0.20 15.23 0.09
C VAL A 157 -0.21 16.16 -1.04
N THR A 158 0.51 17.29 -1.19
CA THR A 158 0.19 18.33 -2.18
C THR A 158 1.05 18.30 -3.43
N SER A 159 2.10 17.47 -3.46
CA SER A 159 3.06 17.34 -4.54
C SER A 159 2.92 16.00 -5.25
N GLU A 160 3.81 15.72 -6.20
CA GLU A 160 3.83 14.47 -6.95
C GLU A 160 3.94 13.24 -6.03
N VAL A 161 3.09 12.25 -6.27
CA VAL A 161 3.04 10.98 -5.55
C VAL A 161 3.25 9.82 -6.52
N ARG A 162 4.20 8.94 -6.20
CA ARG A 162 4.39 7.64 -6.86
C ARG A 162 4.29 6.55 -5.81
N ALA A 163 3.23 5.76 -5.83
CA ALA A 163 2.99 4.69 -4.87
C ALA A 163 2.81 3.35 -5.57
N SER A 164 3.57 2.33 -5.17
CA SER A 164 3.44 1.00 -5.75
C SER A 164 3.64 -0.11 -4.73
N THR A 165 2.92 -1.19 -4.92
CA THR A 165 3.09 -2.43 -4.16
C THR A 165 2.96 -3.65 -5.08
N VAL A 166 3.34 -4.82 -4.60
CA VAL A 166 3.06 -6.08 -5.31
C VAL A 166 1.86 -6.78 -4.67
N ASN A 167 1.91 -6.99 -3.37
CA ASN A 167 0.86 -7.68 -2.62
C ASN A 167 0.30 -6.74 -1.54
N GLY A 168 -0.69 -5.98 -1.92
CA GLY A 168 -1.37 -5.01 -1.07
C GLY A 168 -2.14 -4.00 -1.89
N SER A 169 -2.96 -3.21 -1.24
CA SER A 169 -3.68 -2.12 -1.88
C SER A 169 -2.89 -0.82 -1.82
N VAL A 170 -3.14 0.05 -2.80
CA VAL A 170 -2.62 1.42 -2.82
C VAL A 170 -3.78 2.37 -2.60
N GLU A 171 -3.68 3.20 -1.57
CA GLU A 171 -4.58 4.34 -1.35
C GLU A 171 -3.79 5.63 -1.45
N ALA A 172 -4.19 6.53 -2.33
CA ALA A 172 -3.53 7.80 -2.51
C ALA A 172 -4.53 8.96 -2.54
N THR A 173 -4.47 9.80 -1.51
CA THR A 173 -5.22 11.05 -1.46
C THR A 173 -4.27 12.21 -1.70
N SER A 174 -4.46 12.93 -2.80
CA SER A 174 -3.67 14.12 -3.15
C SER A 174 -4.54 15.36 -3.18
N ALA A 175 -4.02 16.44 -2.63
CA ALA A 175 -4.70 17.73 -2.62
C ALA A 175 -4.44 18.57 -3.89
N GLY A 176 -3.46 18.20 -4.74
CA GLY A 176 -3.15 18.99 -5.94
C GLY A 176 -2.12 18.38 -6.88
N GLY A 177 -1.16 17.59 -6.38
CA GLY A 177 -0.09 17.02 -7.21
C GLY A 177 -0.52 15.81 -8.03
N PRO A 178 0.23 15.47 -9.10
CA PRO A 178 -0.04 14.30 -9.90
C PRO A 178 0.19 13.01 -9.10
N VAL A 179 -0.61 11.99 -9.38
CA VAL A 179 -0.51 10.68 -8.72
C VAL A 179 -0.32 9.57 -9.74
N GLN A 180 0.68 8.75 -9.49
CA GLN A 180 0.87 7.46 -10.14
C GLN A 180 0.76 6.37 -9.05
N ALA A 181 -0.18 5.44 -9.22
CA ALA A 181 -0.41 4.37 -8.26
C ALA A 181 -0.55 3.03 -8.96
N SER A 182 0.17 2.00 -8.46
CA SER A 182 0.12 0.68 -9.08
C SER A 182 0.23 -0.46 -8.07
N THR A 183 -0.43 -1.57 -8.38
CA THR A 183 -0.29 -2.82 -7.63
C THR A 183 -0.39 -4.04 -8.54
N VAL A 184 0.08 -5.19 -8.08
CA VAL A 184 -0.17 -6.46 -8.77
C VAL A 184 -1.35 -7.18 -8.15
N ASN A 185 -1.34 -7.37 -6.84
CA ASN A 185 -2.40 -8.08 -6.12
C ASN A 185 -3.00 -7.17 -5.06
N GLY A 186 -4.05 -6.46 -5.43
CA GLY A 186 -4.76 -5.51 -4.60
C GLY A 186 -5.49 -4.48 -5.43
N SER A 187 -6.20 -3.59 -4.78
CA SER A 187 -6.91 -2.50 -5.45
C SER A 187 -6.14 -1.20 -5.37
N VAL A 188 -6.35 -0.33 -6.35
CA VAL A 188 -5.88 1.06 -6.34
C VAL A 188 -7.08 1.96 -6.11
N HIS A 189 -6.99 2.81 -5.09
CA HIS A 189 -7.96 3.84 -4.81
C HIS A 189 -7.28 5.20 -4.71
N ALA A 190 -7.51 6.04 -5.69
CA ALA A 190 -6.95 7.39 -5.76
C ALA A 190 -8.05 8.43 -5.55
N LYS A 191 -7.84 9.36 -4.62
CA LYS A 191 -8.71 10.50 -4.37
C LYS A 191 -7.95 11.76 -4.70
N MET A 192 -8.41 12.46 -5.74
CA MET A 192 -7.78 13.67 -6.23
C MET A 192 -8.61 14.88 -5.84
N GLY A 193 -7.96 15.84 -5.22
CA GLY A 193 -8.53 17.17 -5.03
C GLY A 193 -8.48 17.96 -6.34
N ARG A 194 -8.26 19.26 -6.22
CA ARG A 194 -8.04 20.10 -7.40
C ARG A 194 -6.76 19.67 -8.12
N LEU A 195 -6.87 19.45 -9.43
CA LEU A 195 -5.74 19.10 -10.27
C LEU A 195 -5.04 20.34 -10.77
N ASP A 196 -3.85 20.62 -10.26
CA ASP A 196 -2.99 21.70 -10.77
C ASP A 196 -2.06 21.15 -11.85
N GLY A 197 -1.79 21.99 -12.89
CA GLY A 197 -0.94 21.60 -14.02
C GLY A 197 -1.63 20.68 -15.03
N ASP A 198 -0.85 20.13 -15.95
CA ASP A 198 -1.27 19.31 -17.09
C ASP A 198 -0.68 17.89 -17.09
N GLN A 199 -0.02 17.50 -15.99
CA GLN A 199 0.67 16.22 -15.91
C GLN A 199 -0.30 15.03 -15.93
N ASP A 200 0.15 13.96 -16.61
CA ASP A 200 -0.62 12.73 -16.75
C ASP A 200 -0.77 11.99 -15.40
N LEU A 201 -1.91 11.32 -15.23
CA LEU A 201 -2.22 10.47 -14.09
C LEU A 201 -2.28 9.01 -14.55
N SER A 202 -1.75 8.09 -13.74
CA SER A 202 -1.75 6.67 -14.08
C SER A 202 -2.05 5.80 -12.86
N PHE A 203 -3.06 4.94 -13.01
CA PHE A 203 -3.52 4.05 -11.97
C PHE A 203 -3.67 2.63 -12.55
N SER A 204 -2.97 1.65 -11.97
CA SER A 204 -3.01 0.29 -12.53
C SER A 204 -3.03 -0.80 -11.47
N SER A 205 -3.73 -1.88 -11.79
CA SER A 205 -3.68 -3.13 -11.05
C SER A 205 -3.57 -4.32 -12.01
N VAL A 206 -3.14 -5.47 -11.53
CA VAL A 206 -3.33 -6.74 -12.26
C VAL A 206 -4.53 -7.48 -11.71
N ASN A 207 -4.58 -7.66 -10.40
CA ASN A 207 -5.66 -8.39 -9.73
C ASN A 207 -6.29 -7.49 -8.66
N GLY A 208 -7.29 -6.72 -9.06
CA GLY A 208 -8.04 -5.81 -8.21
C GLY A 208 -8.65 -4.67 -9.00
N SER A 209 -9.55 -3.95 -8.37
CA SER A 209 -10.23 -2.82 -9.01
C SER A 209 -9.38 -1.55 -8.92
N VAL A 210 -9.57 -0.66 -9.89
CA VAL A 210 -8.93 0.65 -9.93
C VAL A 210 -10.03 1.70 -9.87
N VAL A 211 -10.01 2.51 -8.82
CA VAL A 211 -10.98 3.58 -8.59
C VAL A 211 -10.23 4.90 -8.50
N ALA A 212 -10.62 5.87 -9.31
CA ALA A 212 -10.12 7.24 -9.24
C ALA A 212 -11.30 8.20 -9.02
N GLU A 213 -11.24 8.95 -7.93
CA GLU A 213 -12.24 9.94 -7.54
C GLU A 213 -11.68 11.35 -7.72
N PHE A 214 -12.44 12.22 -8.36
CA PHE A 214 -12.07 13.61 -8.61
C PHE A 214 -13.10 14.57 -8.03
N THR A 215 -12.63 15.68 -7.49
CA THR A 215 -13.52 16.72 -7.00
C THR A 215 -13.97 17.63 -8.15
N GLY A 216 -15.27 17.60 -8.46
CA GLY A 216 -15.88 18.45 -9.49
C GLY A 216 -15.65 17.95 -10.92
N ASP A 217 -15.84 18.85 -11.88
CA ASP A 217 -15.63 18.55 -13.29
C ASP A 217 -14.14 18.60 -13.65
N ILE A 218 -13.72 17.76 -14.57
CA ILE A 218 -12.34 17.65 -15.02
C ILE A 218 -12.23 17.81 -16.53
N ASP A 219 -11.19 18.48 -16.97
CA ASP A 219 -10.75 18.50 -18.37
C ASP A 219 -9.64 17.48 -18.54
N ALA A 220 -9.92 16.40 -19.28
CA ALA A 220 -8.97 15.29 -19.43
C ALA A 220 -9.29 14.39 -20.63
N ASP A 221 -8.25 13.75 -21.16
CA ASP A 221 -8.37 12.62 -22.08
C ASP A 221 -8.24 11.33 -21.29
N ILE A 222 -9.34 10.58 -21.18
CA ILE A 222 -9.38 9.35 -20.41
C ILE A 222 -9.08 8.13 -21.28
N ASP A 223 -8.33 7.20 -20.69
CA ASP A 223 -7.97 5.92 -21.28
C ASP A 223 -8.20 4.82 -20.21
N LEU A 224 -9.34 4.12 -20.32
CA LEU A 224 -9.75 3.10 -19.36
C LEU A 224 -9.63 1.73 -20.01
N SER A 225 -8.98 0.77 -19.36
CA SER A 225 -8.83 -0.60 -19.88
C SER A 225 -9.02 -1.66 -18.82
N THR A 226 -9.74 -2.73 -19.17
CA THR A 226 -9.84 -3.96 -18.36
C THR A 226 -9.95 -5.16 -19.27
N VAL A 227 -9.43 -6.31 -18.84
CA VAL A 227 -9.60 -7.58 -19.57
C VAL A 227 -10.82 -8.33 -19.05
N ASN A 228 -10.93 -8.47 -17.73
CA ASN A 228 -12.00 -9.17 -17.03
C ASN A 228 -12.64 -8.25 -16.01
N GLY A 229 -13.59 -7.43 -16.43
CA GLY A 229 -14.27 -6.46 -15.57
C GLY A 229 -15.16 -5.52 -16.36
N SER A 230 -15.56 -4.44 -15.72
CA SER A 230 -16.43 -3.42 -16.29
C SER A 230 -15.86 -2.02 -16.08
N PHE A 231 -16.37 -1.06 -16.88
CA PHE A 231 -16.09 0.36 -16.71
C PHE A 231 -17.30 1.04 -16.09
N GLN A 232 -17.01 1.98 -15.20
CA GLN A 232 -17.99 2.92 -14.67
C GLN A 232 -17.41 4.32 -14.67
N THR A 233 -18.20 5.30 -15.12
CA THR A 233 -17.85 6.71 -15.05
C THR A 233 -19.08 7.54 -14.70
N ASP A 234 -18.89 8.56 -13.85
CA ASP A 234 -19.94 9.49 -13.46
C ASP A 234 -20.04 10.68 -14.45
N TRP A 235 -19.09 10.80 -15.39
CA TRP A 235 -19.16 11.81 -16.44
C TRP A 235 -19.85 11.26 -17.67
N PRO A 236 -20.66 12.10 -18.36
CA PRO A 236 -21.21 11.72 -19.65
C PRO A 236 -20.06 11.60 -20.66
N VAL A 237 -20.00 10.44 -21.31
CA VAL A 237 -19.03 10.17 -22.36
C VAL A 237 -19.75 9.94 -23.68
N THR A 238 -19.28 10.58 -24.75
CA THR A 238 -19.75 10.32 -26.10
C THR A 238 -18.76 9.41 -26.80
N ILE A 239 -19.22 8.24 -27.25
CA ILE A 239 -18.42 7.28 -27.98
C ILE A 239 -18.79 7.39 -29.45
N THR A 240 -17.81 7.71 -30.30
CA THR A 240 -18.00 7.74 -31.75
C THR A 240 -17.30 6.52 -32.37
N GLY A 241 -18.06 5.66 -33.03
CA GLY A 241 -17.54 4.47 -33.69
C GLY A 241 -17.85 3.17 -32.96
N ARG A 242 -16.99 2.16 -33.10
CA ARG A 242 -17.19 0.83 -32.51
C ARG A 242 -16.83 0.85 -31.03
N ILE A 243 -17.74 0.36 -30.20
CA ILE A 243 -17.50 0.18 -28.77
C ILE A 243 -16.60 -1.05 -28.55
N ASP A 244 -15.46 -0.86 -27.93
CA ASP A 244 -14.64 -1.96 -27.41
C ASP A 244 -14.99 -2.18 -25.92
N PRO A 245 -15.55 -3.34 -25.53
CA PRO A 245 -15.92 -3.60 -24.14
C PRO A 245 -14.75 -3.70 -23.18
N ARG A 246 -13.51 -3.74 -23.70
CA ARG A 246 -12.28 -3.82 -22.90
C ARG A 246 -11.47 -2.54 -22.86
N HIS A 247 -11.85 -1.55 -23.66
CA HIS A 247 -11.10 -0.33 -23.80
C HIS A 247 -12.02 0.85 -24.11
N LEU A 248 -12.00 1.85 -23.26
CA LEU A 248 -12.77 3.08 -23.40
C LEU A 248 -11.82 4.27 -23.48
N ARG A 249 -11.86 4.99 -24.60
CA ARG A 249 -11.21 6.29 -24.77
C ARG A 249 -12.26 7.36 -24.97
N ALA A 250 -12.13 8.45 -24.21
CA ALA A 250 -13.02 9.59 -24.34
C ALA A 250 -12.33 10.87 -23.87
N THR A 251 -12.86 11.99 -24.32
CA THR A 251 -12.44 13.31 -23.84
C THR A 251 -13.50 13.85 -22.91
N LEU A 252 -13.09 14.26 -21.70
CA LEU A 252 -13.91 14.95 -20.72
C LEU A 252 -13.63 16.44 -20.76
N GLY A 253 -14.68 17.25 -20.80
CA GLY A 253 -14.55 18.70 -20.90
C GLY A 253 -13.78 19.14 -22.14
N LYS A 254 -12.70 19.88 -21.93
CA LYS A 254 -11.82 20.38 -23.02
C LYS A 254 -10.68 19.42 -23.37
N GLY A 255 -10.56 18.29 -22.66
CA GLY A 255 -9.41 17.40 -22.80
C GLY A 255 -8.14 17.97 -22.15
N GLY A 256 -6.99 17.47 -22.59
CA GLY A 256 -5.67 17.95 -22.17
C GLY A 256 -4.86 16.86 -21.47
N ARG A 257 -4.81 16.85 -20.11
CA ARG A 257 -4.08 15.80 -19.40
C ARG A 257 -4.63 14.42 -19.69
N ARG A 258 -3.76 13.43 -19.74
CA ARG A 258 -4.19 12.05 -19.85
C ARG A 258 -4.45 11.45 -18.47
N ILE A 259 -5.58 10.74 -18.33
CA ILE A 259 -5.91 9.94 -17.17
C ILE A 259 -6.04 8.49 -17.61
N HIS A 260 -5.05 7.67 -17.22
CA HIS A 260 -5.00 6.26 -17.57
C HIS A 260 -5.35 5.39 -16.37
N LEU A 261 -6.42 4.57 -16.49
CA LEU A 261 -6.80 3.56 -15.52
C LEU A 261 -6.81 2.19 -16.17
N SER A 262 -6.08 1.22 -15.61
CA SER A 262 -6.02 -0.12 -16.18
C SER A 262 -6.04 -1.23 -15.13
N THR A 263 -6.70 -2.34 -15.44
CA THR A 263 -6.58 -3.59 -14.70
C THR A 263 -6.69 -4.79 -15.63
N VAL A 264 -6.22 -5.96 -15.18
CA VAL A 264 -6.49 -7.22 -15.89
C VAL A 264 -7.75 -7.87 -15.33
N ASN A 265 -7.84 -8.01 -14.02
CA ASN A 265 -8.96 -8.66 -13.33
C ASN A 265 -9.54 -7.71 -12.29
N GLY A 266 -10.60 -7.00 -12.64
CA GLY A 266 -11.30 -6.07 -11.78
C GLY A 266 -12.02 -4.97 -12.56
N ASN A 267 -12.71 -4.12 -11.83
CA ASN A 267 -13.44 -3.00 -12.41
C ASN A 267 -12.56 -1.74 -12.45
N VAL A 268 -12.83 -0.91 -13.44
CA VAL A 268 -12.23 0.41 -13.59
C VAL A 268 -13.33 1.46 -13.38
N GLU A 269 -13.14 2.31 -12.39
CA GLU A 269 -14.15 3.28 -11.99
C GLU A 269 -13.57 4.68 -11.95
N LEU A 270 -14.22 5.60 -12.66
CA LEU A 270 -13.92 7.02 -12.64
C LEU A 270 -15.10 7.76 -12.01
N ARG A 271 -14.91 8.27 -10.80
CA ARG A 271 -15.99 8.82 -9.97
C ARG A 271 -15.85 10.32 -9.76
N LYS A 272 -16.98 11.00 -9.72
CA LYS A 272 -17.09 12.40 -9.32
C LYS A 272 -17.46 12.47 -7.84
N ARG A 273 -16.73 13.27 -7.09
CA ARG A 273 -16.94 13.50 -5.66
C ARG A 273 -17.50 14.90 -5.39
#